data_c618b8aade5fda858bbce169ff5276b3
#
_entry.id   c618b8aade5fda858bbce169ff5276b3
#
_cell.length_a   1.000
_cell.length_b   1.000
_cell.length_c   1.000
_cell.angle_alpha   90.00
_cell.angle_beta   90.00
_cell.angle_gamma   90.00
#
_symmetry.space_group_name_H-M   'P 1'
#
loop_
_entity.id
_entity.type
_entity.pdbx_description
1 polymer ?
#
loop_
_entity_poly.entity_id
_entity_poly.type
_entity_poly.pdbx_seq_one_letter_code
_entity_poly.pdbx_strand_id
1 'polypeptide(L)'
;APSHGFHEGTSWNYSFALPHDIPGLIDLLGGGKSFTEKLETCFQDSLYDMANEPDMGYPWYFNFVKGEEWRTQKYVKYCIDEWYSTKADGLPGNDDAGTMSTWLMCAMMGIYPVTPGDPVYALTTPVFKKVIIKLNPDFYPAGELIIECDKDPAKYPYLKGSKFFISHEELVQSGNLKFRLRK
;
A
#
# COMPACT_ATOMS: atom_id res chain seq x y z
N ALA A 1 -3.88 30.18 2.37
CA ALA A 1 -4.58 28.91 2.57
C ALA A 1 -3.60 27.75 2.31
N PRO A 2 -3.74 26.60 2.99
CA PRO A 2 -2.82 25.45 2.80
C PRO A 2 -2.70 24.96 1.35
N SER A 3 -3.74 25.16 0.54
CA SER A 3 -3.79 24.81 -0.90
C SER A 3 -3.17 25.86 -1.82
N HIS A 4 -2.77 27.04 -1.31
CA HIS A 4 -2.20 28.09 -2.16
C HIS A 4 -0.83 27.66 -2.71
N GLY A 5 -0.72 27.61 -4.04
CA GLY A 5 0.50 27.18 -4.73
C GLY A 5 0.59 25.65 -4.98
N PHE A 6 -0.45 24.89 -4.63
CA PHE A 6 -0.56 23.46 -4.88
C PHE A 6 -1.73 23.17 -5.82
N HIS A 7 -1.54 22.25 -6.74
CA HIS A 7 -2.58 21.78 -7.65
C HIS A 7 -3.25 20.55 -7.01
N GLU A 8 -4.58 20.57 -6.90
CA GLU A 8 -5.40 19.45 -6.38
C GLU A 8 -4.98 18.92 -5.00
N GLY A 9 -4.38 19.76 -4.17
CA GLY A 9 -3.92 19.32 -2.86
C GLY A 9 -3.49 20.45 -1.96
N THR A 10 -2.79 20.08 -0.91
CA THR A 10 -2.29 20.99 0.13
C THR A 10 -0.79 20.77 0.36
N SER A 11 -0.16 21.63 1.14
CA SER A 11 1.22 21.41 1.59
C SER A 11 1.38 20.09 2.37
N TRP A 12 0.34 19.62 3.04
CA TRP A 12 0.36 18.33 3.74
C TRP A 12 0.46 17.15 2.77
N ASN A 13 -0.41 17.11 1.74
CA ASN A 13 -0.38 16.06 0.72
C ASN A 13 1.01 15.99 0.08
N TYR A 14 1.52 17.12 -0.39
CA TYR A 14 2.79 17.15 -1.11
C TYR A 14 4.04 16.99 -0.21
N SER A 15 3.92 17.11 1.12
CA SER A 15 5.06 16.90 2.04
C SER A 15 5.58 15.47 2.06
N PHE A 16 4.78 14.49 1.62
CA PHE A 16 5.16 13.08 1.56
C PHE A 16 5.32 12.55 0.13
N ALA A 17 5.12 13.39 -0.89
CA ALA A 17 5.18 12.98 -2.30
C ALA A 17 6.62 12.76 -2.79
N LEU A 18 7.34 11.85 -2.14
CA LEU A 18 8.73 11.50 -2.43
C LEU A 18 8.91 9.97 -2.53
N PRO A 19 8.16 9.28 -3.42
CA PRO A 19 8.13 7.82 -3.45
C PRO A 19 9.46 7.18 -3.85
N HIS A 20 10.36 7.93 -4.46
CA HIS A 20 11.65 7.45 -4.93
C HIS A 20 12.72 7.39 -3.82
N ASP A 21 12.52 8.09 -2.67
CA ASP A 21 13.46 8.06 -1.54
C ASP A 21 12.72 8.22 -0.20
N ILE A 22 11.92 7.24 0.15
CA ILE A 22 11.18 7.22 1.42
C ILE A 22 12.13 7.19 2.64
N PRO A 23 13.22 6.42 2.67
CA PRO A 23 14.19 6.49 3.76
C PRO A 23 14.79 7.89 3.95
N GLY A 24 15.19 8.58 2.87
CA GLY A 24 15.69 9.96 2.94
C GLY A 24 14.62 10.93 3.44
N LEU A 25 13.36 10.74 3.05
CA LEU A 25 12.24 11.52 3.58
C LEU A 25 12.04 11.31 5.08
N ILE A 26 12.16 10.08 5.56
CA ILE A 26 12.08 9.75 6.99
C ILE A 26 13.17 10.50 7.76
N ASP A 27 14.39 10.48 7.28
CA ASP A 27 15.53 11.19 7.91
C ASP A 27 15.31 12.71 7.88
N LEU A 28 14.87 13.26 6.75
CA LEU A 28 14.57 14.69 6.57
C LEU A 28 13.49 15.18 7.55
N LEU A 29 12.48 14.35 7.81
CA LEU A 29 11.39 14.68 8.73
C LEU A 29 11.70 14.40 10.21
N GLY A 30 12.95 14.08 10.55
CA GLY A 30 13.43 13.91 11.92
C GLY A 30 13.38 12.49 12.45
N GLY A 31 13.44 11.50 11.56
CA GLY A 31 13.50 10.09 11.88
C GLY A 31 12.12 9.44 12.02
N GLY A 32 12.12 8.12 12.18
CA GLY A 32 10.93 7.27 12.08
C GLY A 32 9.77 7.69 12.99
N LYS A 33 10.03 8.08 14.23
CA LYS A 33 8.98 8.54 15.16
C LYS A 33 8.29 9.80 14.65
N SER A 34 9.06 10.85 14.35
CA SER A 34 8.52 12.13 13.87
C SER A 34 7.80 11.98 12.53
N PHE A 35 8.37 11.17 11.62
CA PHE A 35 7.74 10.82 10.35
C PHE A 35 6.39 10.13 10.57
N THR A 36 6.33 9.10 11.43
CA THR A 36 5.11 8.35 11.72
C THR A 36 4.01 9.27 12.29
N GLU A 37 4.35 10.11 13.28
CA GLU A 37 3.41 11.05 13.88
C GLU A 37 2.84 12.03 12.84
N LYS A 38 3.70 12.61 12.00
CA LYS A 38 3.27 13.53 10.93
C LYS A 38 2.43 12.84 9.86
N LEU A 39 2.83 11.65 9.41
CA LEU A 39 2.07 10.90 8.43
C LEU A 39 0.72 10.45 8.98
N GLU A 40 0.65 10.03 10.24
CA GLU A 40 -0.61 9.66 10.88
C GLU A 40 -1.56 10.85 11.02
N THR A 41 -1.05 12.07 11.24
CA THR A 41 -1.84 13.30 11.26
C THR A 41 -2.60 13.50 9.93
N CYS A 42 -2.00 13.16 8.78
CA CYS A 42 -2.70 13.23 7.50
C CYS A 42 -3.99 12.42 7.50
N PHE A 43 -3.97 11.22 8.06
CA PHE A 43 -5.15 10.36 8.10
C PHE A 43 -6.17 10.77 9.17
N GLN A 44 -5.72 11.29 10.30
CA GLN A 44 -6.59 11.66 11.43
C GLN A 44 -7.30 12.99 11.23
N ASP A 45 -6.64 13.97 10.62
CA ASP A 45 -7.14 15.33 10.47
C ASP A 45 -7.78 15.59 9.09
N SER A 46 -8.15 14.51 8.36
CA SER A 46 -8.76 14.59 7.02
C SER A 46 -7.91 15.39 6.01
N LEU A 47 -6.59 15.26 6.11
CA LEU A 47 -5.63 15.87 5.20
C LEU A 47 -5.19 14.91 4.09
N TYR A 48 -5.53 13.63 4.21
CA TYR A 48 -5.28 12.57 3.25
C TYR A 48 -6.38 12.56 2.20
N ASP A 49 -6.01 12.45 0.94
CA ASP A 49 -6.94 12.35 -0.18
C ASP A 49 -6.59 11.16 -1.07
N MET A 50 -7.38 10.08 -0.98
CA MET A 50 -7.19 8.90 -1.83
C MET A 50 -7.42 9.19 -3.32
N ALA A 51 -8.15 10.25 -3.66
CA ALA A 51 -8.42 10.65 -5.03
C ALA A 51 -7.23 11.35 -5.71
N ASN A 52 -6.17 11.65 -4.95
CA ASN A 52 -4.98 12.33 -5.45
C ASN A 52 -3.77 11.38 -5.50
N GLU A 53 -3.16 11.18 -6.68
CA GLU A 53 -2.08 10.23 -6.89
C GLU A 53 -0.89 10.37 -5.93
N PRO A 54 -0.40 11.56 -5.54
CA PRO A 54 0.65 11.69 -4.56
C PRO A 54 0.38 10.93 -3.26
N ASP A 55 -0.89 10.87 -2.83
CA ASP A 55 -1.29 10.29 -1.55
C ASP A 55 -1.40 8.77 -1.58
N MET A 56 -1.51 8.15 -2.76
CA MET A 56 -1.77 6.71 -2.91
C MET A 56 -0.69 5.83 -2.28
N GLY A 57 0.55 6.30 -2.22
CA GLY A 57 1.66 5.61 -1.58
C GLY A 57 1.63 5.67 -0.05
N TYR A 58 1.01 6.68 0.54
CA TYR A 58 1.15 7.04 1.96
C TYR A 58 0.71 5.95 2.94
N PRO A 59 -0.38 5.19 2.71
CA PRO A 59 -0.75 4.09 3.59
C PRO A 59 0.35 3.02 3.72
N TRP A 60 1.23 2.90 2.71
CA TRP A 60 2.29 1.91 2.63
C TRP A 60 3.60 2.37 3.26
N TYR A 61 3.78 3.66 3.49
CA TYR A 61 5.04 4.24 3.97
C TYR A 61 5.38 3.84 5.40
N PHE A 62 4.40 3.43 6.21
CA PHE A 62 4.66 2.92 7.56
C PHE A 62 5.48 1.62 7.56
N ASN A 63 5.49 0.85 6.47
CA ASN A 63 6.35 -0.33 6.35
C ASN A 63 7.86 0.01 6.39
N PHE A 64 8.23 1.25 6.09
CA PHE A 64 9.63 1.71 6.14
C PHE A 64 10.07 2.11 7.55
N VAL A 65 9.16 2.12 8.54
CA VAL A 65 9.47 2.44 9.94
C VAL A 65 9.29 1.18 10.80
N LYS A 66 10.42 0.67 11.30
CA LYS A 66 10.42 -0.55 12.12
C LYS A 66 9.52 -0.41 13.35
N GLY A 67 8.59 -1.34 13.52
CA GLY A 67 7.62 -1.36 14.62
C GLY A 67 6.30 -0.65 14.31
N GLU A 68 6.22 0.10 13.19
CA GLU A 68 5.03 0.83 12.78
C GLU A 68 4.29 0.17 11.59
N GLU A 69 4.76 -0.97 11.11
CA GLU A 69 4.24 -1.66 9.92
C GLU A 69 2.76 -2.07 10.06
N TRP A 70 2.29 -2.24 11.29
CA TRP A 70 0.87 -2.49 11.56
C TRP A 70 -0.04 -1.35 11.11
N ARG A 71 0.49 -0.12 11.04
CA ARG A 71 -0.23 1.06 10.54
C ARG A 71 -0.49 0.96 9.04
N THR A 72 0.45 0.40 8.26
CA THR A 72 0.17 0.07 6.85
C THR A 72 -1.07 -0.79 6.73
N GLN A 73 -1.19 -1.84 7.53
CA GLN A 73 -2.33 -2.75 7.48
C GLN A 73 -3.64 -2.05 7.91
N LYS A 74 -3.56 -1.19 8.92
CA LYS A 74 -4.67 -0.35 9.37
C LYS A 74 -5.14 0.62 8.27
N TYR A 75 -4.19 1.39 7.69
CA TYR A 75 -4.55 2.48 6.79
C TYR A 75 -4.83 2.01 5.37
N VAL A 76 -4.20 0.95 4.88
CA VAL A 76 -4.60 0.31 3.61
C VAL A 76 -6.02 -0.24 3.72
N LYS A 77 -6.35 -0.92 4.82
CA LYS A 77 -7.73 -1.38 5.05
C LYS A 77 -8.71 -0.21 5.16
N TYR A 78 -8.37 0.86 5.88
CA TYR A 78 -9.17 2.08 5.96
C TYR A 78 -9.45 2.65 4.56
N CYS A 79 -8.43 2.76 3.70
CA CYS A 79 -8.62 3.25 2.35
C CYS A 79 -9.58 2.37 1.53
N ILE A 80 -9.44 1.03 1.62
CA ILE A 80 -10.35 0.11 0.92
C ILE A 80 -11.79 0.30 1.41
N ASP A 81 -12.01 0.39 2.72
CA ASP A 81 -13.35 0.38 3.32
C ASP A 81 -14.08 1.73 3.13
N GLU A 82 -13.35 2.86 3.20
CA GLU A 82 -13.95 4.19 3.25
C GLU A 82 -13.99 4.89 1.87
N TRP A 83 -13.04 4.59 0.98
CA TRP A 83 -12.90 5.32 -0.28
C TRP A 83 -13.40 4.54 -1.49
N TYR A 84 -13.59 3.23 -1.39
CA TYR A 84 -14.04 2.39 -2.50
C TYR A 84 -15.38 1.72 -2.20
N SER A 85 -16.14 1.45 -3.24
CA SER A 85 -17.40 0.71 -3.09
C SER A 85 -17.72 -0.10 -4.35
N THR A 86 -18.76 -0.96 -4.28
CA THR A 86 -19.26 -1.74 -5.42
C THR A 86 -20.31 -1.00 -6.25
N LYS A 87 -20.53 0.29 -6.01
CA LYS A 87 -21.46 1.13 -6.77
C LYS A 87 -20.84 1.56 -8.11
N ALA A 88 -21.65 2.09 -9.02
CA ALA A 88 -21.19 2.60 -10.31
C ALA A 88 -20.20 3.79 -10.16
N ASP A 89 -20.33 4.56 -9.08
CA ASP A 89 -19.46 5.66 -8.66
C ASP A 89 -18.50 5.24 -7.54
N GLY A 90 -18.06 3.99 -7.52
CA GLY A 90 -17.34 3.35 -6.42
C GLY A 90 -15.84 3.65 -6.33
N LEU A 91 -15.30 4.51 -7.18
CA LEU A 91 -13.93 5.01 -7.08
C LEU A 91 -13.89 6.35 -6.32
N PRO A 92 -12.80 6.67 -5.59
CA PRO A 92 -12.69 7.92 -4.84
C PRO A 92 -12.62 9.17 -5.72
N GLY A 93 -12.27 9.02 -7.01
CA GLY A 93 -12.14 10.10 -7.97
C GLY A 93 -12.01 9.56 -9.39
N ASN A 94 -11.33 10.32 -10.25
CA ASN A 94 -10.98 9.86 -11.60
C ASN A 94 -10.04 8.65 -11.52
N ASP A 95 -10.26 7.64 -12.35
CA ASP A 95 -9.43 6.42 -12.34
C ASP A 95 -8.00 6.66 -12.89
N ASP A 96 -7.79 7.75 -13.60
CA ASP A 96 -6.50 8.23 -14.13
C ASP A 96 -5.66 7.12 -14.77
N ALA A 97 -6.12 6.67 -15.93
CA ALA A 97 -5.52 5.57 -16.71
C ALA A 97 -5.45 4.23 -15.95
N GLY A 98 -6.35 4.01 -15.00
CA GLY A 98 -6.44 2.78 -14.21
C GLY A 98 -5.67 2.82 -12.89
N THR A 99 -5.16 3.98 -12.48
CA THR A 99 -4.34 4.12 -11.27
C THR A 99 -5.11 3.76 -10.01
N MET A 100 -6.34 4.28 -9.84
CA MET A 100 -7.19 3.99 -8.68
C MET A 100 -7.62 2.52 -8.64
N SER A 101 -8.07 1.97 -9.78
CA SER A 101 -8.47 0.56 -9.91
C SER A 101 -7.31 -0.38 -9.63
N THR A 102 -6.12 -0.07 -10.14
CA THR A 102 -4.92 -0.90 -9.94
C THR A 102 -4.44 -0.84 -8.49
N TRP A 103 -4.50 0.34 -7.87
CA TRP A 103 -4.20 0.47 -6.44
C TRP A 103 -5.10 -0.43 -5.60
N LEU A 104 -6.42 -0.36 -5.82
CA LEU A 104 -7.38 -1.22 -5.11
C LEU A 104 -7.07 -2.70 -5.31
N MET A 105 -6.85 -3.11 -6.55
CA MET A 105 -6.54 -4.51 -6.88
C MET A 105 -5.26 -4.98 -6.16
N CYS A 106 -4.19 -4.20 -6.18
CA CYS A 106 -2.95 -4.49 -5.48
C CYS A 106 -3.16 -4.55 -3.96
N ALA A 107 -3.87 -3.58 -3.39
CA ALA A 107 -4.19 -3.53 -1.97
C ALA A 107 -5.01 -4.76 -1.52
N MET A 108 -6.00 -5.17 -2.30
CA MET A 108 -6.80 -6.37 -2.04
C MET A 108 -5.98 -7.67 -2.12
N MET A 109 -4.93 -7.70 -2.95
CA MET A 109 -3.96 -8.81 -3.02
C MET A 109 -2.92 -8.77 -1.90
N GLY A 110 -2.77 -7.65 -1.21
CA GLY A 110 -1.82 -7.46 -0.11
C GLY A 110 -0.39 -7.12 -0.56
N ILE A 111 -0.20 -6.63 -1.80
CA ILE A 111 1.10 -6.23 -2.37
C ILE A 111 0.97 -4.88 -3.10
N TYR A 112 1.98 -4.02 -3.02
CA TYR A 112 1.98 -2.76 -3.75
C TYR A 112 3.41 -2.29 -4.10
N PRO A 113 3.68 -1.88 -5.36
CA PRO A 113 4.97 -1.34 -5.78
C PRO A 113 5.08 0.13 -5.36
N VAL A 114 5.57 0.39 -4.15
CA VAL A 114 5.55 1.73 -3.54
C VAL A 114 6.50 2.70 -4.24
N THR A 115 7.69 2.21 -4.58
CA THR A 115 8.76 3.05 -5.16
C THR A 115 8.87 2.79 -6.65
N PRO A 116 8.57 3.78 -7.51
CA PRO A 116 8.72 3.63 -8.95
C PRO A 116 10.16 3.27 -9.34
N GLY A 117 10.30 2.22 -10.17
CA GLY A 117 11.61 1.74 -10.65
C GLY A 117 12.34 0.80 -9.68
N ASP A 118 11.89 0.64 -8.44
CA ASP A 118 12.39 -0.37 -7.51
C ASP A 118 11.53 -1.64 -7.63
N PRO A 119 12.10 -2.80 -8.02
CA PRO A 119 11.34 -4.04 -8.18
C PRO A 119 11.04 -4.72 -6.82
N VAL A 120 10.50 -3.95 -5.88
CA VAL A 120 10.13 -4.40 -4.53
C VAL A 120 8.67 -4.05 -4.25
N TYR A 121 7.94 -4.98 -3.65
CA TYR A 121 6.57 -4.76 -3.20
C TYR A 121 6.51 -4.63 -1.68
N ALA A 122 5.82 -3.61 -1.20
CA ALA A 122 5.38 -3.54 0.19
C ALA A 122 4.21 -4.52 0.42
N LEU A 123 4.15 -5.11 1.61
CA LEU A 123 3.19 -6.13 1.98
C LEU A 123 2.21 -5.61 3.03
N THR A 124 0.95 -6.01 2.87
CA THR A 124 -0.12 -5.83 3.86
C THR A 124 -0.99 -7.09 3.93
N THR A 125 -1.99 -7.10 4.79
CA THR A 125 -2.94 -8.22 4.88
C THR A 125 -3.87 -8.19 3.65
N PRO A 126 -3.93 -9.27 2.85
CA PRO A 126 -4.89 -9.36 1.75
C PRO A 126 -6.35 -9.31 2.23
N VAL A 127 -7.26 -8.93 1.34
CA VAL A 127 -8.72 -9.06 1.59
C VAL A 127 -9.18 -10.50 1.42
N PHE A 128 -8.57 -11.22 0.47
CA PHE A 128 -8.96 -12.59 0.14
C PHE A 128 -8.06 -13.61 0.85
N LYS A 129 -8.64 -14.75 1.25
CA LYS A 129 -7.88 -15.87 1.81
C LYS A 129 -6.92 -16.48 0.79
N LYS A 130 -7.30 -16.46 -0.50
CA LYS A 130 -6.48 -16.95 -1.61
C LYS A 130 -6.72 -16.14 -2.86
N VAL A 131 -5.65 -15.80 -3.57
CA VAL A 131 -5.64 -15.19 -4.90
C VAL A 131 -4.77 -16.03 -5.81
N ILE A 132 -5.19 -16.23 -7.05
CA ILE A 132 -4.40 -16.91 -8.09
C ILE A 132 -4.28 -15.95 -9.26
N ILE A 133 -3.05 -15.60 -9.61
CA ILE A 133 -2.74 -14.77 -10.77
C ILE A 133 -2.14 -15.67 -11.84
N LYS A 134 -2.78 -15.73 -13.01
CA LYS A 134 -2.24 -16.45 -14.16
C LYS A 134 -1.18 -15.60 -14.83
N LEU A 135 0.00 -16.16 -15.00
CA LEU A 135 1.16 -15.51 -15.60
C LEU A 135 1.42 -16.11 -16.99
N ASN A 136 2.00 -15.30 -17.88
CA ASN A 136 2.45 -15.82 -19.16
C ASN A 136 3.70 -16.71 -18.95
N PRO A 137 3.64 -18.02 -19.28
CA PRO A 137 4.72 -18.96 -19.04
C PRO A 137 5.98 -18.66 -19.88
N ASP A 138 5.88 -17.89 -20.96
CA ASP A 138 7.04 -17.47 -21.75
C ASP A 138 7.99 -16.54 -20.97
N PHE A 139 7.42 -15.79 -20.02
CA PHE A 139 8.19 -14.88 -19.15
C PHE A 139 8.32 -15.39 -17.71
N TYR A 140 7.32 -16.16 -17.26
CA TYR A 140 7.23 -16.65 -15.89
C TYR A 140 6.99 -18.18 -15.92
N PRO A 141 8.04 -19.00 -15.85
CA PRO A 141 7.93 -20.45 -16.02
C PRO A 141 6.98 -21.15 -15.04
N ALA A 142 6.74 -20.55 -13.85
CA ALA A 142 5.75 -21.06 -12.90
C ALA A 142 4.29 -21.02 -13.43
N GLY A 143 4.02 -20.19 -14.46
CA GLY A 143 2.70 -20.04 -15.08
C GLY A 143 1.61 -19.45 -14.19
N GLU A 144 1.84 -19.37 -12.89
CA GLU A 144 0.92 -18.75 -11.93
C GLU A 144 1.66 -18.25 -10.67
N LEU A 145 1.06 -17.26 -10.03
CA LEU A 145 1.41 -16.79 -8.69
C LEU A 145 0.23 -17.02 -7.76
N ILE A 146 0.46 -17.72 -6.65
CA ILE A 146 -0.54 -17.99 -5.62
C ILE A 146 -0.21 -17.14 -4.39
N ILE A 147 -1.16 -16.31 -3.98
CA ILE A 147 -1.11 -15.56 -2.71
C ILE A 147 -2.14 -16.20 -1.77
N GLU A 148 -1.70 -16.64 -0.58
CA GLU A 148 -2.60 -17.29 0.37
C GLU A 148 -2.32 -16.93 1.83
N CYS A 149 -3.39 -16.90 2.63
CA CYS A 149 -3.34 -16.65 4.07
C CYS A 149 -3.54 -17.95 4.85
N ASP A 150 -2.79 -18.15 5.94
CA ASP A 150 -2.97 -19.28 6.86
C ASP A 150 -4.31 -19.24 7.60
N LYS A 151 -4.87 -18.03 7.78
CA LYS A 151 -6.14 -17.77 8.46
C LYS A 151 -7.05 -16.87 7.64
N ASP A 152 -8.27 -16.66 8.11
CA ASP A 152 -9.24 -15.73 7.54
C ASP A 152 -8.81 -14.28 7.79
N PRO A 153 -8.46 -13.50 6.75
CA PRO A 153 -7.99 -12.12 6.91
C PRO A 153 -9.05 -11.19 7.51
N ALA A 154 -10.34 -11.47 7.35
CA ALA A 154 -11.40 -10.68 7.96
C ALA A 154 -11.40 -10.77 9.50
N LYS A 155 -10.87 -11.88 10.06
CA LYS A 155 -10.80 -12.13 11.51
C LYS A 155 -9.41 -11.89 12.10
N TYR A 156 -8.38 -11.92 11.25
CA TYR A 156 -6.98 -11.78 11.61
C TYR A 156 -6.32 -10.73 10.72
N PRO A 157 -6.55 -9.42 10.99
CA PRO A 157 -6.24 -8.34 10.06
C PRO A 157 -4.75 -7.93 10.03
N TYR A 158 -3.88 -8.54 10.86
CA TYR A 158 -2.48 -8.15 10.94
C TYR A 158 -1.54 -9.27 10.50
N LEU A 159 -0.47 -8.90 9.80
CA LEU A 159 0.61 -9.82 9.47
C LEU A 159 1.36 -10.24 10.73
N LYS A 160 1.72 -11.53 10.80
CA LYS A 160 2.59 -12.08 11.84
C LYS A 160 4.00 -12.26 11.27
N GLY A 161 4.97 -11.57 11.81
CA GLY A 161 6.36 -11.69 11.40
C GLY A 161 7.01 -10.32 11.18
N SER A 162 8.15 -10.32 10.50
CA SER A 162 8.99 -9.13 10.26
C SER A 162 9.27 -8.89 8.78
N LYS A 163 8.66 -9.66 7.88
CA LYS A 163 8.80 -9.48 6.43
C LYS A 163 7.65 -8.65 5.91
N PHE A 164 7.94 -7.39 5.60
CA PHE A 164 6.95 -6.42 5.10
C PHE A 164 7.26 -5.96 3.67
N PHE A 165 8.28 -6.57 3.05
CA PHE A 165 8.66 -6.35 1.66
C PHE A 165 9.03 -7.67 1.01
N ILE A 166 8.85 -7.75 -0.32
CA ILE A 166 9.29 -8.86 -1.17
C ILE A 166 9.78 -8.32 -2.50
N SER A 167 10.91 -8.83 -3.00
CA SER A 167 11.38 -8.47 -4.34
C SER A 167 10.52 -9.12 -5.41
N HIS A 168 10.44 -8.49 -6.60
CA HIS A 168 9.77 -9.07 -7.75
C HIS A 168 10.36 -10.44 -8.11
N GLU A 169 11.70 -10.54 -8.12
CA GLU A 169 12.39 -11.78 -8.41
C GLU A 169 11.99 -12.92 -7.47
N GLU A 170 12.04 -12.66 -6.14
CA GLU A 170 11.63 -13.67 -5.15
C GLU A 170 10.16 -14.08 -5.35
N LEU A 171 9.28 -13.11 -5.61
CA LEU A 171 7.84 -13.34 -5.79
C LEU A 171 7.56 -14.24 -6.99
N VAL A 172 8.15 -13.94 -8.15
CA VAL A 172 7.89 -14.68 -9.40
C VAL A 172 8.62 -16.01 -9.47
N GLN A 173 9.82 -16.13 -8.88
CA GLN A 173 10.55 -17.40 -8.82
C GLN A 173 9.86 -18.40 -7.89
N SER A 174 9.34 -17.93 -6.75
CA SER A 174 8.64 -18.81 -5.81
C SER A 174 7.29 -19.27 -6.32
N GLY A 175 6.63 -18.48 -7.17
CA GLY A 175 5.26 -18.72 -7.62
C GLY A 175 4.23 -18.75 -6.48
N ASN A 176 4.65 -18.41 -5.25
CA ASN A 176 3.81 -18.52 -4.07
C ASN A 176 4.20 -17.50 -2.99
N LEU A 177 3.20 -16.78 -2.46
CA LEU A 177 3.34 -15.86 -1.34
C LEU A 177 2.40 -16.29 -0.21
N LYS A 178 2.96 -16.69 0.94
CA LYS A 178 2.19 -17.13 2.10
C LYS A 178 2.22 -16.11 3.21
N PHE A 179 1.04 -15.62 3.57
CA PHE A 179 0.85 -14.74 4.71
C PHE A 179 0.48 -15.53 5.97
N ARG A 180 1.18 -15.22 7.06
CA ARG A 180 0.78 -15.66 8.42
C ARG A 180 0.10 -14.49 9.11
N LEU A 181 -1.08 -14.75 9.68
CA LEU A 181 -1.93 -13.71 10.25
C LEU A 181 -2.08 -13.83 11.76
N ARG A 182 -2.28 -12.68 12.43
CA ARG A 182 -2.56 -12.55 13.87
C ARG A 182 -3.70 -11.55 14.11
N LYS A 183 -4.25 -11.59 15.33
CA LYS A 183 -5.14 -10.55 15.86
C LYS A 183 -4.37 -9.30 16.20
#